data_8cfb910a553b3623d3b52f0f110155c7
#
_entry.id   8cfb910a553b3623d3b52f0f110155c7
#
_cell.length_a   1.000
_cell.length_b   1.000
_cell.length_c   1.000
_cell.angle_alpha   90.00
_cell.angle_beta   90.00
_cell.angle_gamma   90.00
#
_symmetry.space_group_name_H-M   'P 1'
#
loop_
_entity.id
_entity.type
_entity.pdbx_description
1 polymer ?
#
loop_
_entity_poly.entity_id
_entity_poly.type
_entity_poly.pdbx_seq_one_letter_code
_entity_poly.pdbx_strand_id
1 'polypeptide(L)'
;MPHILAPSLLSADFTDLRSAVGLVDDSPAQWLHLDVMDGVFVPNISYGIPVIKAIRPLTRKVFDTHLMIVDPDRYVTAFKEAGADVLTVHLEACTHLHRTVQAIKAQGMKAGVSINPHTPVSALEAILPDLDLVLVMSVNPGFGGQRFIEGTYRKLEALRELRQRTGSGALIEVDGGVAADNHRKLIEHGADVLVAGNSVFGAPDPRAAITTLLS
;
A
#
# COMPACT_ATOMS: atom_id res chain seq x y z
N MET A 1 5.51 -7.43 17.15
CA MET A 1 6.57 -7.47 16.12
C MET A 1 6.85 -6.04 15.69
N PRO A 2 8.04 -5.68 15.25
CA PRO A 2 8.27 -4.37 14.69
C PRO A 2 7.37 -4.22 13.47
N HIS A 3 6.77 -3.04 13.30
CA HIS A 3 5.96 -2.72 12.12
C HIS A 3 6.83 -2.55 10.87
N ILE A 4 6.21 -2.61 9.71
CA ILE A 4 6.84 -2.47 8.40
C ILE A 4 6.65 -1.02 7.94
N LEU A 5 7.68 -0.42 7.35
CA LEU A 5 7.57 0.88 6.67
C LEU A 5 7.75 0.68 5.16
N ALA A 6 6.81 1.26 4.40
CA ALA A 6 6.76 1.26 2.94
C ALA A 6 6.77 2.70 2.40
N PRO A 7 7.94 3.33 2.15
CA PRO A 7 7.99 4.64 1.51
C PRO A 7 7.33 4.61 0.13
N SER A 8 6.36 5.54 -0.12
CA SER A 8 5.67 5.62 -1.41
C SER A 8 6.44 6.48 -2.41
N LEU A 9 6.78 5.90 -3.56
CA LEU A 9 7.42 6.60 -4.67
C LEU A 9 6.53 7.67 -5.32
N LEU A 10 5.24 7.70 -5.04
CA LEU A 10 4.35 8.74 -5.56
C LEU A 10 4.81 10.17 -5.14
N SER A 11 5.49 10.29 -4.00
CA SER A 11 6.01 11.56 -3.49
C SER A 11 7.49 11.80 -3.81
N ALA A 12 8.14 10.90 -4.55
CA ALA A 12 9.54 11.06 -4.94
C ALA A 12 9.68 11.99 -6.17
N ASP A 13 10.91 12.44 -6.43
CA ASP A 13 11.23 13.11 -7.67
C ASP A 13 11.25 12.12 -8.84
N PHE A 14 10.27 12.20 -9.74
CA PHE A 14 10.16 11.31 -10.89
C PHE A 14 11.25 11.52 -11.93
N THR A 15 11.98 12.66 -11.87
CA THR A 15 13.13 12.90 -12.76
C THR A 15 14.36 12.09 -12.31
N ASP A 16 14.41 11.63 -11.04
CA ASP A 16 15.50 10.81 -10.49
C ASP A 16 15.01 9.69 -9.57
N LEU A 17 14.20 8.79 -10.12
CA LEU A 17 13.72 7.60 -9.40
C LEU A 17 14.85 6.67 -8.96
N ARG A 18 16.00 6.66 -9.66
CA ARG A 18 17.17 5.87 -9.25
C ARG A 18 17.66 6.26 -7.87
N SER A 19 17.85 7.56 -7.62
CA SER A 19 18.27 8.05 -6.32
C SER A 19 17.22 7.83 -5.24
N ALA A 20 15.93 7.98 -5.58
CA ALA A 20 14.82 7.73 -4.65
C ALA A 20 14.77 6.26 -4.22
N VAL A 21 14.90 5.33 -5.16
CA VAL A 21 14.95 3.87 -4.87
C VAL A 21 16.20 3.54 -4.05
N GLY A 22 17.36 4.07 -4.43
CA GLY A 22 18.62 3.87 -3.69
C GLY A 22 18.55 4.36 -2.24
N LEU A 23 17.89 5.50 -2.00
CA LEU A 23 17.67 6.02 -0.65
C LEU A 23 16.87 5.02 0.21
N VAL A 24 15.82 4.43 -0.35
CA VAL A 24 15.00 3.43 0.36
C VAL A 24 15.80 2.13 0.52
N ASP A 25 16.54 1.68 -0.50
CA ASP A 25 17.33 0.44 -0.47
C ASP A 25 18.39 0.47 0.63
N ASP A 26 19.08 1.61 0.78
CA ASP A 26 20.10 1.86 1.81
C ASP A 26 19.51 2.11 3.23
N SER A 27 18.19 2.22 3.37
CA SER A 27 17.52 2.53 4.63
C SER A 27 17.02 1.28 5.35
N PRO A 28 16.60 1.38 6.64
CA PRO A 28 15.94 0.29 7.33
C PRO A 28 14.49 0.02 6.92
N ALA A 29 13.88 0.80 6.00
CA ALA A 29 12.56 0.50 5.46
C ALA A 29 12.57 -0.85 4.74
N GLN A 30 11.51 -1.63 4.91
CA GLN A 30 11.48 -3.01 4.42
C GLN A 30 10.86 -3.12 3.02
N TRP A 31 9.90 -2.25 2.70
CA TRP A 31 9.14 -2.28 1.46
C TRP A 31 9.31 -0.97 0.68
N LEU A 32 8.88 -0.98 -0.58
CA LEU A 32 8.74 0.18 -1.44
C LEU A 32 7.32 0.18 -1.98
N HIS A 33 6.53 1.21 -1.66
CA HIS A 33 5.14 1.32 -2.08
C HIS A 33 5.02 2.01 -3.44
N LEU A 34 4.23 1.42 -4.33
CA LEU A 34 4.09 1.80 -5.74
C LEU A 34 2.63 2.08 -6.09
N ASP A 35 2.25 3.36 -6.15
CA ASP A 35 0.90 3.82 -6.44
C ASP A 35 0.64 3.94 -7.93
N VAL A 36 -0.16 3.05 -8.49
CA VAL A 36 -0.54 3.03 -9.92
C VAL A 36 -1.94 3.58 -10.08
N MET A 37 -2.07 4.62 -10.89
CA MET A 37 -3.32 5.37 -11.13
C MET A 37 -3.61 5.49 -12.62
N ASP A 38 -4.87 5.31 -13.03
CA ASP A 38 -5.31 5.27 -14.43
C ASP A 38 -6.10 6.50 -14.92
N GLY A 39 -6.39 7.45 -14.02
CA GLY A 39 -7.21 8.61 -14.35
C GLY A 39 -8.71 8.30 -14.48
N VAL A 40 -9.15 7.07 -14.16
CA VAL A 40 -10.55 6.63 -14.23
C VAL A 40 -11.07 6.26 -12.84
N PHE A 41 -10.40 5.34 -12.14
CA PHE A 41 -10.74 5.02 -10.75
C PHE A 41 -10.46 6.20 -9.81
N VAL A 42 -9.36 6.92 -10.06
CA VAL A 42 -8.98 8.15 -9.38
C VAL A 42 -8.72 9.27 -10.39
N PRO A 43 -8.92 10.56 -10.04
CA PRO A 43 -8.78 11.69 -10.97
C PRO A 43 -7.31 12.10 -11.19
N ASN A 44 -6.40 11.13 -11.27
CA ASN A 44 -4.97 11.34 -11.48
C ASN A 44 -4.38 10.16 -12.25
N ILE A 45 -3.30 10.40 -12.99
CA ILE A 45 -2.48 9.39 -13.66
C ILE A 45 -1.08 9.48 -13.05
N SER A 46 -0.55 8.36 -12.54
CA SER A 46 0.81 8.32 -11.97
C SER A 46 1.80 7.68 -12.95
N TYR A 47 2.20 6.49 -12.67
CA TYR A 47 3.10 5.67 -13.49
C TYR A 47 2.56 4.23 -13.52
N GLY A 48 3.18 3.38 -14.33
CA GLY A 48 2.73 1.99 -14.46
C GLY A 48 3.86 1.03 -14.74
N ILE A 49 3.50 -0.10 -15.36
CA ILE A 49 4.33 -1.28 -15.62
C ILE A 49 5.75 -0.94 -16.14
N PRO A 50 5.94 -0.04 -17.14
CA PRO A 50 7.28 0.25 -17.67
C PRO A 50 8.21 0.86 -16.62
N VAL A 51 7.70 1.75 -15.75
CA VAL A 51 8.48 2.38 -14.68
C VAL A 51 8.83 1.34 -13.61
N ILE A 52 7.85 0.54 -13.16
CA ILE A 52 8.05 -0.52 -12.15
C ILE A 52 9.12 -1.51 -12.63
N LYS A 53 9.02 -1.97 -13.87
CA LYS A 53 10.01 -2.85 -14.48
C LYS A 53 11.41 -2.24 -14.56
N ALA A 54 11.50 -0.93 -14.85
CA ALA A 54 12.77 -0.22 -14.95
C ALA A 54 13.48 -0.06 -13.60
N ILE A 55 12.72 0.14 -12.51
CA ILE A 55 13.28 0.32 -11.17
C ILE A 55 13.49 -1.01 -10.42
N ARG A 56 12.85 -2.12 -10.82
CA ARG A 56 12.99 -3.41 -10.14
C ARG A 56 14.46 -3.87 -9.95
N PRO A 57 15.35 -3.75 -10.93
CA PRO A 57 16.75 -4.15 -10.79
C PRO A 57 17.57 -3.32 -9.79
N LEU A 58 17.04 -2.18 -9.34
CA LEU A 58 17.75 -1.24 -8.45
C LEU A 58 17.69 -1.63 -6.96
N THR A 59 16.80 -2.54 -6.57
CA THR A 59 16.61 -2.95 -5.18
C THR A 59 16.10 -4.38 -5.07
N ARG A 60 16.30 -5.01 -3.91
CA ARG A 60 15.67 -6.28 -3.54
C ARG A 60 14.54 -6.12 -2.53
N LYS A 61 14.21 -4.89 -2.14
CA LYS A 61 13.08 -4.62 -1.26
C LYS A 61 11.77 -5.13 -1.88
N VAL A 62 10.80 -5.44 -1.05
CA VAL A 62 9.47 -5.86 -1.48
C VAL A 62 8.83 -4.71 -2.27
N PHE A 63 8.36 -5.00 -3.49
CA PHE A 63 7.51 -4.11 -4.26
C PHE A 63 6.06 -4.33 -3.87
N ASP A 64 5.55 -3.43 -3.06
CA ASP A 64 4.17 -3.35 -2.63
C ASP A 64 3.41 -2.46 -3.61
N THR A 65 2.67 -3.07 -4.52
CA THR A 65 2.05 -2.39 -5.66
C THR A 65 0.56 -2.21 -5.43
N HIS A 66 0.14 -0.95 -5.30
CA HIS A 66 -1.23 -0.53 -5.05
C HIS A 66 -1.89 -0.05 -6.35
N LEU A 67 -2.92 -0.75 -6.80
CA LEU A 67 -3.63 -0.48 -8.05
C LEU A 67 -4.90 0.33 -7.82
N MET A 68 -4.82 1.63 -8.05
CA MET A 68 -5.95 2.55 -8.14
C MET A 68 -6.42 2.65 -9.61
N ILE A 69 -6.85 1.51 -10.17
CA ILE A 69 -7.25 1.37 -11.57
C ILE A 69 -8.55 0.58 -11.69
N VAL A 70 -9.31 0.81 -12.75
CA VAL A 70 -10.46 -0.05 -13.11
C VAL A 70 -9.99 -1.36 -13.74
N ASP A 71 -10.79 -2.42 -13.62
CA ASP A 71 -10.54 -3.75 -14.20
C ASP A 71 -9.11 -4.28 -13.97
N PRO A 72 -8.61 -4.34 -12.71
CA PRO A 72 -7.22 -4.73 -12.40
C PRO A 72 -6.86 -6.15 -12.85
N ASP A 73 -7.85 -7.04 -13.01
CA ASP A 73 -7.67 -8.42 -13.48
C ASP A 73 -6.87 -8.51 -14.78
N ARG A 74 -7.01 -7.50 -15.65
CA ARG A 74 -6.34 -7.45 -16.97
C ARG A 74 -4.82 -7.34 -16.87
N TYR A 75 -4.31 -6.88 -15.73
CA TYR A 75 -2.91 -6.49 -15.57
C TYR A 75 -2.13 -7.35 -14.59
N VAL A 76 -2.78 -8.32 -13.92
CA VAL A 76 -2.16 -9.15 -12.87
C VAL A 76 -0.86 -9.79 -13.33
N THR A 77 -0.86 -10.45 -14.50
CA THR A 77 0.36 -11.09 -15.06
C THR A 77 1.43 -10.05 -15.39
N ALA A 78 1.06 -8.92 -15.99
CA ALA A 78 2.01 -7.89 -16.37
C ALA A 78 2.69 -7.21 -15.17
N PHE A 79 1.97 -7.03 -14.05
CA PHE A 79 2.57 -6.53 -12.80
C PHE A 79 3.51 -7.55 -12.17
N LYS A 80 3.19 -8.85 -12.22
CA LYS A 80 4.13 -9.91 -11.82
C LYS A 80 5.41 -9.85 -12.64
N GLU A 81 5.32 -9.77 -13.95
CA GLU A 81 6.47 -9.67 -14.86
C GLU A 81 7.28 -8.38 -14.66
N ALA A 82 6.65 -7.32 -14.20
CA ALA A 82 7.31 -6.07 -13.82
C ALA A 82 8.05 -6.17 -12.47
N GLY A 83 7.76 -7.21 -11.66
CA GLY A 83 8.44 -7.49 -10.41
C GLY A 83 7.67 -7.11 -9.15
N ALA A 84 6.33 -6.98 -9.21
CA ALA A 84 5.50 -6.84 -8.02
C ALA A 84 5.59 -8.10 -7.13
N ASP A 85 5.76 -7.90 -5.83
CA ASP A 85 5.78 -8.96 -4.82
C ASP A 85 4.44 -9.04 -4.09
N VAL A 86 3.85 -7.88 -3.78
CA VAL A 86 2.48 -7.72 -3.27
C VAL A 86 1.69 -6.94 -4.32
N LEU A 87 0.49 -7.40 -4.65
CA LEU A 87 -0.42 -6.71 -5.54
C LEU A 87 -1.74 -6.44 -4.83
N THR A 88 -2.01 -5.16 -4.56
CA THR A 88 -3.19 -4.69 -3.85
C THR A 88 -4.17 -4.04 -4.82
N VAL A 89 -5.40 -4.54 -4.85
CA VAL A 89 -6.49 -4.04 -5.69
C VAL A 89 -7.58 -3.43 -4.82
N HIS A 90 -8.32 -2.44 -5.32
CA HIS A 90 -9.47 -1.91 -4.62
C HIS A 90 -10.67 -2.87 -4.68
N LEU A 91 -11.32 -3.08 -3.54
CA LEU A 91 -12.60 -3.80 -3.47
C LEU A 91 -13.60 -3.20 -4.45
N GLU A 92 -13.65 -1.87 -4.49
CA GLU A 92 -14.59 -1.08 -5.31
C GLU A 92 -14.30 -1.15 -6.82
N ALA A 93 -13.09 -1.59 -7.21
CA ALA A 93 -12.69 -1.73 -8.62
C ALA A 93 -12.89 -3.17 -9.16
N CYS A 94 -13.21 -4.14 -8.29
CA CYS A 94 -13.28 -5.55 -8.66
C CYS A 94 -14.71 -6.07 -8.70
N THR A 95 -15.22 -6.38 -9.87
CA THR A 95 -16.55 -7.00 -10.02
C THR A 95 -16.61 -8.40 -9.38
N HIS A 96 -15.51 -9.16 -9.45
CA HIS A 96 -15.39 -10.50 -8.89
C HIS A 96 -14.14 -10.64 -8.04
N LEU A 97 -14.11 -9.95 -6.90
CA LEU A 97 -12.94 -9.81 -6.03
C LEU A 97 -12.26 -11.15 -5.68
N HIS A 98 -13.04 -12.18 -5.32
CA HIS A 98 -12.47 -13.48 -4.98
C HIS A 98 -11.67 -14.08 -6.15
N ARG A 99 -12.18 -13.99 -7.38
CA ARG A 99 -11.46 -14.42 -8.59
C ARG A 99 -10.17 -13.63 -8.80
N THR A 100 -10.20 -12.32 -8.59
CA THR A 100 -9.02 -11.44 -8.70
C THR A 100 -7.94 -11.85 -7.69
N VAL A 101 -8.33 -12.07 -6.43
CA VAL A 101 -7.42 -12.55 -5.36
C VAL A 101 -6.78 -13.88 -5.74
N GLN A 102 -7.57 -14.83 -6.24
CA GLN A 102 -7.05 -16.13 -6.71
C GLN A 102 -6.08 -15.96 -7.88
N ALA A 103 -6.36 -15.07 -8.83
CA ALA A 103 -5.50 -14.81 -9.97
C ALA A 103 -4.14 -14.21 -9.53
N ILE A 104 -4.14 -13.30 -8.57
CA ILE A 104 -2.92 -12.72 -7.99
C ILE A 104 -2.08 -13.83 -7.33
N LYS A 105 -2.68 -14.66 -6.50
CA LYS A 105 -2.00 -15.76 -5.81
C LYS A 105 -1.48 -16.82 -6.78
N ALA A 106 -2.22 -17.12 -7.85
CA ALA A 106 -1.79 -18.05 -8.89
C ALA A 106 -0.52 -17.59 -9.63
N GLN A 107 -0.25 -16.28 -9.66
CA GLN A 107 1.01 -15.72 -10.17
C GLN A 107 2.15 -15.74 -9.13
N GLY A 108 1.93 -16.25 -7.92
CA GLY A 108 2.93 -16.28 -6.85
C GLY A 108 3.20 -14.91 -6.22
N MET A 109 2.26 -13.99 -6.29
CA MET A 109 2.28 -12.72 -5.54
C MET A 109 1.44 -12.86 -4.26
N LYS A 110 1.72 -12.02 -3.26
CA LYS A 110 0.82 -11.80 -2.14
C LYS A 110 -0.37 -10.95 -2.62
N ALA A 111 -1.59 -11.35 -2.21
CA ALA A 111 -2.82 -10.67 -2.62
C ALA A 111 -3.28 -9.70 -1.52
N GLY A 112 -3.29 -8.41 -1.86
CA GLY A 112 -3.84 -7.34 -1.03
C GLY A 112 -5.20 -6.85 -1.54
N VAL A 113 -6.05 -6.38 -0.62
CA VAL A 113 -7.29 -5.68 -0.95
C VAL A 113 -7.33 -4.34 -0.22
N SER A 114 -7.54 -3.27 -0.98
CA SER A 114 -7.74 -1.92 -0.46
C SER A 114 -9.22 -1.58 -0.31
N ILE A 115 -9.55 -0.79 0.71
CA ILE A 115 -10.87 -0.22 0.92
C ILE A 115 -10.79 1.30 1.09
N ASN A 116 -11.67 2.00 0.40
CA ASN A 116 -11.82 3.45 0.48
C ASN A 116 -12.29 3.93 1.87
N PRO A 117 -12.11 5.22 2.22
CA PRO A 117 -12.53 5.76 3.51
C PRO A 117 -14.00 5.49 3.86
N HIS A 118 -14.91 5.47 2.88
CA HIS A 118 -16.35 5.22 3.08
C HIS A 118 -16.74 3.74 3.12
N THR A 119 -15.89 2.82 2.64
CA THR A 119 -16.20 1.38 2.56
C THR A 119 -16.07 0.73 3.94
N PRO A 120 -17.11 0.04 4.44
CA PRO A 120 -17.05 -0.59 5.75
C PRO A 120 -16.14 -1.83 5.77
N VAL A 121 -15.48 -2.07 6.90
CA VAL A 121 -14.63 -3.25 7.11
C VAL A 121 -15.40 -4.57 6.98
N SER A 122 -16.67 -4.59 7.33
CA SER A 122 -17.54 -5.78 7.18
C SER A 122 -17.66 -6.30 5.74
N ALA A 123 -17.41 -5.46 4.74
CA ALA A 123 -17.38 -5.89 3.34
C ALA A 123 -16.24 -6.89 3.03
N LEU A 124 -15.23 -6.98 3.90
CA LEU A 124 -14.11 -7.91 3.76
C LEU A 124 -14.34 -9.26 4.46
N GLU A 125 -15.40 -9.42 5.27
CA GLU A 125 -15.55 -10.58 6.16
C GLU A 125 -15.44 -11.92 5.43
N ALA A 126 -16.08 -12.06 4.28
CA ALA A 126 -16.07 -13.30 3.52
C ALA A 126 -14.75 -13.60 2.79
N ILE A 127 -13.95 -12.56 2.47
CA ILE A 127 -12.71 -12.71 1.69
C ILE A 127 -11.45 -12.64 2.55
N LEU A 128 -11.53 -12.09 3.76
CA LEU A 128 -10.39 -11.83 4.63
C LEU A 128 -9.48 -13.05 4.90
N PRO A 129 -10.01 -14.29 5.05
CA PRO A 129 -9.17 -15.47 5.21
C PRO A 129 -8.27 -15.78 4.01
N ASP A 130 -8.63 -15.31 2.83
CA ASP A 130 -7.88 -15.52 1.58
C ASP A 130 -6.85 -14.42 1.30
N LEU A 131 -6.83 -13.35 2.09
CA LEU A 131 -5.95 -12.20 1.88
C LEU A 131 -4.62 -12.35 2.62
N ASP A 132 -3.58 -11.81 2.02
CA ASP A 132 -2.26 -11.63 2.64
C ASP A 132 -2.11 -10.22 3.24
N LEU A 133 -2.91 -9.25 2.77
CA LEU A 133 -2.86 -7.86 3.18
C LEU A 133 -4.21 -7.16 2.98
N VAL A 134 -4.56 -6.28 3.91
CA VAL A 134 -5.67 -5.31 3.76
C VAL A 134 -5.11 -3.91 3.88
N LEU A 135 -5.29 -3.11 2.83
CA LEU A 135 -4.90 -1.70 2.80
C LEU A 135 -6.11 -0.81 3.17
N VAL A 136 -6.00 -0.11 4.27
CA VAL A 136 -7.00 0.88 4.70
C VAL A 136 -6.60 2.26 4.21
N MET A 137 -7.37 2.81 3.27
CA MET A 137 -7.17 4.19 2.85
C MET A 137 -7.55 5.16 3.96
N SER A 138 -6.61 5.98 4.38
CA SER A 138 -6.78 7.05 5.38
C SER A 138 -6.90 8.45 4.76
N VAL A 139 -6.94 8.52 3.44
CA VAL A 139 -7.29 9.67 2.60
C VAL A 139 -8.14 9.20 1.43
N ASN A 140 -8.75 10.10 0.66
CA ASN A 140 -9.34 9.71 -0.62
C ASN A 140 -8.19 9.39 -1.61
N PRO A 141 -8.18 8.20 -2.26
CA PRO A 141 -7.12 7.86 -3.20
C PRO A 141 -7.01 8.84 -4.37
N GLY A 142 -5.78 9.01 -4.92
CA GLY A 142 -5.53 9.80 -6.11
C GLY A 142 -4.43 10.87 -5.99
N PHE A 143 -4.12 11.35 -4.79
CA PHE A 143 -3.08 12.37 -4.58
C PHE A 143 -2.31 12.14 -3.29
N GLY A 144 -1.01 12.43 -3.31
CA GLY A 144 -0.17 12.49 -2.12
C GLY A 144 -0.41 13.77 -1.28
N GLY A 145 0.15 13.81 -0.06
CA GLY A 145 0.17 15.00 0.80
C GLY A 145 -1.18 15.43 1.38
N GLN A 146 -2.19 14.58 1.36
CA GLN A 146 -3.52 14.86 1.92
C GLN A 146 -3.54 14.75 3.44
N ARG A 147 -4.52 15.42 4.06
CA ARG A 147 -4.77 15.34 5.50
C ARG A 147 -5.38 13.99 5.88
N PHE A 148 -4.83 13.38 6.92
CA PHE A 148 -5.31 12.12 7.50
C PHE A 148 -6.77 12.18 7.96
N ILE A 149 -7.55 11.15 7.69
CA ILE A 149 -8.96 11.01 8.10
C ILE A 149 -9.01 10.25 9.44
N GLU A 150 -9.34 10.94 10.52
CA GLU A 150 -9.37 10.39 11.89
C GLU A 150 -10.26 9.14 12.06
N GLY A 151 -11.30 8.99 11.23
CA GLY A 151 -12.16 7.80 11.22
C GLY A 151 -11.43 6.49 10.95
N THR A 152 -10.20 6.56 10.41
CA THR A 152 -9.33 5.42 10.12
C THR A 152 -9.00 4.61 11.38
N TYR A 153 -8.79 5.25 12.53
CA TYR A 153 -8.50 4.53 13.78
C TYR A 153 -9.58 3.52 14.13
N ARG A 154 -10.85 3.90 14.03
CA ARG A 154 -11.99 2.98 14.26
C ARG A 154 -12.04 1.85 13.24
N LYS A 155 -11.65 2.12 11.97
CA LYS A 155 -11.56 1.08 10.95
C LYS A 155 -10.46 0.07 11.27
N LEU A 156 -9.31 0.52 11.76
CA LEU A 156 -8.20 -0.35 12.15
C LEU A 156 -8.61 -1.27 13.31
N GLU A 157 -9.27 -0.74 14.33
CA GLU A 157 -9.79 -1.53 15.44
C GLU A 157 -10.78 -2.58 14.95
N ALA A 158 -11.77 -2.17 14.15
CA ALA A 158 -12.76 -3.09 13.57
C ALA A 158 -12.12 -4.16 12.68
N LEU A 159 -11.08 -3.81 11.92
CA LEU A 159 -10.36 -4.77 11.07
C LEU A 159 -9.51 -5.74 11.91
N ARG A 160 -8.87 -5.25 12.96
CA ARG A 160 -8.15 -6.08 13.92
C ARG A 160 -9.07 -7.11 14.59
N GLU A 161 -10.26 -6.69 15.01
CA GLU A 161 -11.27 -7.59 15.58
C GLU A 161 -11.78 -8.60 14.54
N LEU A 162 -12.04 -8.17 13.32
CA LEU A 162 -12.47 -9.04 12.23
C LEU A 162 -11.39 -10.07 11.90
N ARG A 163 -10.12 -9.66 11.81
CA ARG A 163 -8.95 -10.53 11.60
C ARG A 163 -8.86 -11.62 12.68
N GLN A 164 -9.02 -11.24 13.94
CA GLN A 164 -9.02 -12.20 15.06
C GLN A 164 -10.19 -13.19 14.97
N ARG A 165 -11.40 -12.70 14.69
CA ARG A 165 -12.61 -13.53 14.61
C ARG A 165 -12.56 -14.53 13.45
N THR A 166 -11.97 -14.14 12.32
CA THR A 166 -11.83 -15.01 11.14
C THR A 166 -10.59 -15.90 11.16
N GLY A 167 -9.66 -15.70 12.11
CA GLY A 167 -8.38 -16.39 12.14
C GLY A 167 -7.44 -16.01 10.98
N SER A 168 -7.67 -14.89 10.30
CA SER A 168 -6.86 -14.45 9.18
C SER A 168 -5.47 -13.99 9.63
N GLY A 169 -4.44 -14.32 8.83
CA GLY A 169 -3.08 -13.84 8.98
C GLY A 169 -2.76 -12.57 8.17
N ALA A 170 -3.76 -11.94 7.54
CA ALA A 170 -3.55 -10.77 6.69
C ALA A 170 -2.91 -9.61 7.47
N LEU A 171 -1.90 -8.97 6.87
CA LEU A 171 -1.33 -7.73 7.39
C LEU A 171 -2.34 -6.58 7.22
N ILE A 172 -2.33 -5.65 8.17
CA ILE A 172 -3.14 -4.41 8.10
C ILE A 172 -2.21 -3.27 7.72
N GLU A 173 -2.44 -2.71 6.56
CA GLU A 173 -1.69 -1.59 6.02
C GLU A 173 -2.51 -0.31 6.03
N VAL A 174 -1.85 0.83 6.20
CA VAL A 174 -2.47 2.17 6.16
C VAL A 174 -1.75 3.04 5.16
N ASP A 175 -2.51 3.65 4.24
CA ASP A 175 -1.99 4.61 3.28
C ASP A 175 -2.78 5.93 3.33
N GLY A 176 -2.02 7.03 3.43
CA GLY A 176 -2.52 8.39 3.38
C GLY A 176 -2.31 9.19 4.67
N GLY A 177 -1.52 10.26 4.57
CA GLY A 177 -1.30 11.18 5.68
C GLY A 177 -0.56 10.59 6.89
N VAL A 178 0.18 9.49 6.69
CA VAL A 178 1.04 8.91 7.74
C VAL A 178 2.26 9.80 7.97
N ALA A 179 2.50 10.17 9.23
CA ALA A 179 3.56 11.10 9.63
C ALA A 179 4.06 10.82 11.05
N ALA A 180 5.09 11.56 11.48
CA ALA A 180 5.71 11.38 12.79
C ALA A 180 4.76 11.62 13.99
N ASP A 181 3.70 12.40 13.80
CA ASP A 181 2.72 12.72 14.84
C ASP A 181 1.61 11.69 15.01
N ASN A 182 1.43 10.76 14.05
CA ASN A 182 0.35 9.77 14.09
C ASN A 182 0.77 8.30 13.95
N HIS A 183 2.01 8.00 13.51
CA HIS A 183 2.46 6.62 13.21
C HIS A 183 2.31 5.68 14.41
N ARG A 184 2.71 6.10 15.63
CA ARG A 184 2.60 5.27 16.83
C ARG A 184 1.13 4.92 17.14
N LYS A 185 0.27 5.91 17.05
CA LYS A 185 -1.18 5.71 17.27
C LYS A 185 -1.77 4.75 16.23
N LEU A 186 -1.33 4.78 14.96
CA LEU A 186 -1.75 3.82 13.94
C LEU A 186 -1.36 2.38 14.31
N ILE A 187 -0.13 2.18 14.80
CA ILE A 187 0.37 0.87 15.25
C ILE A 187 -0.43 0.38 16.47
N GLU A 188 -0.69 1.23 17.46
CA GLU A 188 -1.49 0.92 18.64
C GLU A 188 -2.91 0.47 18.27
N HIS A 189 -3.49 1.03 17.20
CA HIS A 189 -4.81 0.65 16.68
C HIS A 189 -4.77 -0.57 15.77
N GLY A 190 -3.60 -1.14 15.49
CA GLY A 190 -3.46 -2.43 14.82
C GLY A 190 -2.87 -2.40 13.42
N ALA A 191 -2.27 -1.30 12.98
CA ALA A 191 -1.52 -1.27 11.73
C ALA A 191 -0.22 -2.07 11.86
N ASP A 192 0.03 -2.95 10.89
CA ASP A 192 1.25 -3.72 10.74
C ASP A 192 2.21 -3.08 9.73
N VAL A 193 1.68 -2.36 8.74
CA VAL A 193 2.43 -1.71 7.64
C VAL A 193 1.99 -0.25 7.51
N LEU A 194 2.95 0.66 7.42
CA LEU A 194 2.73 2.09 7.25
C LEU A 194 3.28 2.56 5.91
N VAL A 195 2.41 3.12 5.07
CA VAL A 195 2.81 3.77 3.81
C VAL A 195 3.08 5.25 4.09
N ALA A 196 4.28 5.71 3.74
CA ALA A 196 4.73 7.07 4.00
C ALA A 196 5.34 7.70 2.74
N GLY A 197 4.60 8.61 2.11
CA GLY A 197 5.06 9.34 0.92
C GLY A 197 5.72 10.67 1.29
N ASN A 198 4.92 11.72 1.38
CA ASN A 198 5.40 13.10 1.62
C ASN A 198 6.17 13.27 2.93
N SER A 199 5.82 12.53 3.98
CA SER A 199 6.54 12.54 5.26
C SER A 199 7.96 11.96 5.16
N VAL A 200 8.28 11.22 4.10
CA VAL A 200 9.63 10.73 3.79
C VAL A 200 10.27 11.59 2.71
N PHE A 201 9.76 11.56 1.49
CA PHE A 201 10.42 12.23 0.34
C PHE A 201 10.31 13.77 0.36
N GLY A 202 9.33 14.34 1.07
CA GLY A 202 9.21 15.76 1.30
C GLY A 202 9.96 16.27 2.54
N ALA A 203 10.56 15.39 3.33
CA ALA A 203 11.30 15.77 4.52
C ALA A 203 12.69 16.39 4.16
N PRO A 204 13.21 17.35 4.94
CA PRO A 204 14.57 17.86 4.75
C PRO A 204 15.65 16.78 4.84
N ASP A 205 15.44 15.76 5.65
CA ASP A 205 16.27 14.55 5.76
C ASP A 205 15.37 13.30 5.69
N PRO A 206 15.21 12.69 4.51
CA PRO A 206 14.39 11.50 4.33
C PRO A 206 14.88 10.28 5.13
N ARG A 207 16.19 10.13 5.36
CA ARG A 207 16.74 9.01 6.15
C ARG A 207 16.38 9.13 7.62
N ALA A 208 16.45 10.34 8.18
CA ALA A 208 16.00 10.63 9.53
C ALA A 208 14.49 10.44 9.68
N ALA A 209 13.70 10.82 8.68
CA ALA A 209 12.26 10.60 8.66
C ALA A 209 11.90 9.11 8.68
N ILE A 210 12.54 8.26 7.87
CA ILE A 210 12.40 6.80 7.89
C ILE A 210 12.72 6.24 9.28
N THR A 211 13.83 6.67 9.88
CA THR A 211 14.22 6.21 11.22
C THR A 211 13.19 6.58 12.29
N THR A 212 12.65 7.81 12.22
CA THR A 212 11.60 8.29 13.13
C THR A 212 10.32 7.46 12.99
N LEU A 213 9.91 7.17 11.75
CA LEU A 213 8.69 6.39 11.49
C LEU A 213 8.82 4.91 11.89
N LEU A 214 10.03 4.41 12.08
CA LEU A 214 10.31 3.03 12.54
C LEU A 214 10.56 2.94 14.06
N SER A 215 10.53 4.08 14.79
CA SER A 215 10.85 4.14 16.23
C SER A 215 9.67 3.84 17.17
#